data_829700bbae4a4587889d386c8c60f351
#
_entry.id   829700bbae4a4587889d386c8c60f351
#
_cell.length_a   1.000
_cell.length_b   1.000
_cell.length_c   1.000
_cell.angle_alpha   90.00
_cell.angle_beta   90.00
_cell.angle_gamma   90.00
#
_symmetry.space_group_name_H-M   'P 1'
#
loop_
_entity.id
_entity.type
_entity.pdbx_description
1 polymer ?
#
loop_
_entity_poly.entity_id
_entity_poly.type
_entity_poly.pdbx_seq_one_letter_code
_entity_poly.pdbx_strand_id
1 'polypeptide(L)'
;MTLYGLAYVLVCWKRMQLESAILRTLFLTLLLFITGLPSLFGFLPGNSPIQFPPYLPQFMQLFASWTWPNEIIASDMPWAVGWYSDRRSLWLPAKLKTLTEYYDLQTFGAPIAGIYLTPVSRDLGFASQISNGEYKDWLPLILPDLKALEHFPLRHVVGVANGQCLFFSDRPRWEAKQ
;
A
#
# COMPACT_ATOMS: atom_id res chain seq x y z
N MET A 1 -12.60 -11.29 -13.46
CA MET A 1 -14.00 -10.96 -13.07
C MET A 1 -14.81 -10.29 -14.18
N THR A 2 -14.25 -9.41 -14.99
CA THR A 2 -14.99 -8.68 -16.06
C THR A 2 -15.59 -9.56 -17.17
N LEU A 3 -14.89 -10.62 -17.61
CA LEU A 3 -15.37 -11.53 -18.68
C LEU A 3 -16.62 -12.33 -18.27
N TYR A 4 -16.68 -12.81 -17.04
CA TYR A 4 -17.86 -13.51 -16.53
C TYR A 4 -19.07 -12.58 -16.38
N GLY A 5 -18.85 -11.34 -15.95
CA GLY A 5 -19.90 -10.32 -15.90
C GLY A 5 -20.47 -10.02 -17.28
N LEU A 6 -19.62 -9.85 -18.29
CA LEU A 6 -20.04 -9.61 -19.67
C LEU A 6 -20.82 -10.78 -20.24
N ALA A 7 -20.35 -12.02 -20.03
CA ALA A 7 -21.04 -13.24 -20.47
C ALA A 7 -22.42 -13.37 -19.82
N TYR A 8 -22.52 -13.07 -18.52
CA TYR A 8 -23.79 -13.08 -17.80
C TYR A 8 -24.78 -12.05 -18.36
N VAL A 9 -24.33 -10.83 -18.61
CA VAL A 9 -25.16 -9.77 -19.22
C VAL A 9 -25.66 -10.18 -20.61
N LEU A 10 -24.79 -10.78 -21.44
CA LEU A 10 -25.18 -11.28 -22.77
C LEU A 10 -26.22 -12.41 -22.70
N VAL A 11 -26.10 -13.32 -21.73
CA VAL A 11 -27.07 -14.39 -21.52
C VAL A 11 -28.42 -13.81 -21.06
N CYS A 12 -28.40 -12.86 -20.11
CA CYS A 12 -29.61 -12.18 -19.67
C CYS A 12 -30.25 -11.40 -20.80
N TRP A 13 -29.47 -10.70 -21.61
CA TRP A 13 -29.95 -9.98 -22.80
C TRP A 13 -30.68 -10.88 -23.78
N LYS A 14 -30.09 -12.04 -24.11
CA LYS A 14 -30.73 -13.01 -25.01
C LYS A 14 -32.00 -13.61 -24.43
N ARG A 15 -32.10 -13.81 -23.13
CA ARG A 15 -33.28 -14.37 -22.45
C ARG A 15 -34.44 -13.39 -22.33
N MET A 16 -34.18 -12.10 -22.18
CA MET A 16 -35.18 -11.10 -21.94
C MET A 16 -36.08 -10.77 -23.16
N GLN A 17 -35.70 -11.21 -24.39
CA GLN A 17 -36.49 -11.01 -25.63
C GLN A 17 -37.18 -9.65 -25.68
N LEU A 18 -36.47 -8.57 -25.35
CA LEU A 18 -37.05 -7.23 -25.35
C LEU A 18 -37.38 -6.81 -26.78
N GLU A 19 -38.68 -6.88 -27.14
CA GLU A 19 -39.14 -6.53 -28.48
C GLU A 19 -39.11 -5.03 -28.74
N SER A 20 -39.32 -4.22 -27.70
CA SER A 20 -39.34 -2.77 -27.79
C SER A 20 -37.92 -2.17 -27.82
N ALA A 21 -37.65 -1.35 -28.84
CA ALA A 21 -36.37 -0.60 -28.93
C ALA A 21 -36.15 0.34 -27.71
N ILE A 22 -37.23 0.91 -27.20
CA ILE A 22 -37.19 1.80 -26.01
C ILE A 22 -36.74 1.04 -24.78
N LEU A 23 -37.30 -0.15 -24.54
CA LEU A 23 -36.94 -0.99 -23.39
C LEU A 23 -35.44 -1.45 -23.48
N ARG A 24 -34.95 -1.74 -24.68
CA ARG A 24 -33.53 -2.08 -24.92
C ARG A 24 -32.64 -0.92 -24.55
N THR A 25 -32.96 0.28 -25.03
CA THR A 25 -32.15 1.49 -24.75
C THR A 25 -32.15 1.80 -23.25
N LEU A 26 -33.30 1.72 -22.61
CA LEU A 26 -33.48 1.97 -21.18
C LEU A 26 -32.67 0.99 -20.34
N PHE A 27 -32.68 -0.29 -20.68
CA PHE A 27 -31.90 -1.33 -20.03
C PHE A 27 -30.41 -1.10 -20.17
N LEU A 28 -29.91 -0.79 -21.39
CA LEU A 28 -28.50 -0.50 -21.62
C LEU A 28 -28.03 0.74 -20.87
N THR A 29 -28.84 1.81 -20.89
CA THR A 29 -28.54 3.04 -20.16
C THR A 29 -28.45 2.78 -18.66
N LEU A 30 -29.41 2.03 -18.11
CA LEU A 30 -29.41 1.67 -16.69
C LEU A 30 -28.20 0.81 -16.33
N LEU A 31 -27.86 -0.16 -17.17
CA LEU A 31 -26.71 -1.02 -16.96
C LEU A 31 -25.40 -0.21 -16.95
N LEU A 32 -25.22 0.68 -17.94
CA LEU A 32 -24.06 1.57 -18.04
C LEU A 32 -24.00 2.52 -16.82
N PHE A 33 -25.15 3.03 -16.39
CA PHE A 33 -25.21 3.90 -15.22
C PHE A 33 -24.81 3.16 -13.95
N ILE A 34 -25.37 1.97 -13.68
CA ILE A 34 -25.07 1.18 -12.48
C ILE A 34 -23.61 0.74 -12.47
N THR A 35 -23.08 0.29 -13.61
CA THR A 35 -21.67 -0.17 -13.69
C THR A 35 -20.66 0.98 -13.69
N GLY A 36 -21.05 2.15 -14.22
CA GLY A 36 -20.21 3.36 -14.24
C GLY A 36 -20.24 4.17 -12.93
N LEU A 37 -21.30 4.02 -12.11
CA LEU A 37 -21.48 4.75 -10.87
C LEU A 37 -20.27 4.65 -9.91
N PRO A 38 -19.69 3.46 -9.64
CA PRO A 38 -18.51 3.36 -8.78
C PRO A 38 -17.30 4.13 -9.33
N SER A 39 -17.13 4.13 -10.66
CA SER A 39 -16.07 4.88 -11.33
C SER A 39 -16.30 6.39 -11.23
N LEU A 40 -17.54 6.84 -11.41
CA LEU A 40 -17.89 8.25 -11.26
C LEU A 40 -17.67 8.73 -9.81
N PHE A 41 -18.04 7.93 -8.83
CA PHE A 41 -17.75 8.26 -7.42
C PHE A 41 -16.24 8.33 -7.13
N GLY A 42 -15.43 7.53 -7.83
CA GLY A 42 -13.97 7.59 -7.73
C GLY A 42 -13.36 8.88 -8.30
N PHE A 43 -14.04 9.55 -9.23
CA PHE A 43 -13.61 10.85 -9.79
C PHE A 43 -14.10 12.07 -8.99
N LEU A 44 -15.10 11.89 -8.14
CA LEU A 44 -15.50 12.99 -7.25
C LEU A 44 -14.36 13.22 -6.27
N PRO A 45 -13.99 14.50 -6.02
CA PRO A 45 -13.01 14.82 -4.98
C PRO A 45 -13.61 14.36 -3.64
N GLY A 46 -13.39 13.09 -3.36
CA GLY A 46 -13.85 12.44 -2.15
C GLY A 46 -13.01 12.93 -0.99
N ASN A 47 -13.59 12.90 0.20
CA ASN A 47 -12.93 13.14 1.47
C ASN A 47 -11.91 12.02 1.83
N SER A 48 -11.26 11.43 0.84
CA SER A 48 -10.19 10.48 1.10
C SER A 48 -8.96 11.25 1.57
N PRO A 49 -8.52 11.09 2.81
CA PRO A 49 -7.30 11.73 3.30
C PRO A 49 -6.05 11.21 2.58
N ILE A 50 -6.18 10.16 1.79
CA ILE A 50 -5.09 9.53 1.06
C ILE A 50 -5.12 10.01 -0.39
N GLN A 51 -4.08 10.73 -0.80
CA GLN A 51 -3.86 11.00 -2.22
C GLN A 51 -3.47 9.69 -2.91
N PHE A 52 -4.17 9.38 -3.99
CA PHE A 52 -3.86 8.19 -4.79
C PHE A 52 -3.01 8.55 -6.01
N PRO A 53 -1.92 7.84 -6.29
CA PRO A 53 -1.35 6.73 -5.52
C PRO A 53 -0.76 7.21 -4.18
N PRO A 54 -0.87 6.41 -3.10
CA PRO A 54 -0.40 6.80 -1.76
C PRO A 54 1.14 6.79 -1.63
N TYR A 55 1.84 6.87 -2.74
CA TYR A 55 3.29 6.92 -2.83
C TYR A 55 3.72 7.84 -3.96
N LEU A 56 4.89 8.45 -3.83
CA LEU A 56 5.49 9.28 -4.85
C LEU A 56 6.72 8.58 -5.43
N PRO A 57 6.72 8.17 -6.71
CA PRO A 57 7.81 7.42 -7.33
C PRO A 57 9.18 8.06 -7.17
N GLN A 58 9.26 9.39 -7.26
CA GLN A 58 10.48 10.17 -7.11
C GLN A 58 11.15 10.00 -5.74
N PHE A 59 10.36 9.83 -4.66
CA PHE A 59 10.92 9.57 -3.33
C PHE A 59 11.38 8.13 -3.18
N MET A 60 10.76 7.19 -3.88
CA MET A 60 11.20 5.80 -3.84
C MET A 60 12.56 5.60 -4.54
N GLN A 61 12.86 6.40 -5.55
CA GLN A 61 14.17 6.38 -6.19
C GLN A 61 15.31 6.73 -5.21
N LEU A 62 15.02 7.50 -4.15
CA LEU A 62 16.01 7.79 -3.11
C LEU A 62 16.45 6.52 -2.36
N PHE A 63 15.59 5.53 -2.22
CA PHE A 63 15.94 4.28 -1.56
C PHE A 63 17.06 3.53 -2.29
N ALA A 64 17.17 3.71 -3.60
CA ALA A 64 18.28 3.18 -4.38
C ALA A 64 19.63 3.77 -3.95
N SER A 65 19.67 5.03 -3.48
CA SER A 65 20.87 5.67 -2.96
C SER A 65 21.13 5.36 -1.48
N TRP A 66 20.08 5.04 -0.71
CA TRP A 66 20.18 4.76 0.72
C TRP A 66 20.49 3.30 1.03
N THR A 67 20.20 2.39 0.11
CA THR A 67 20.34 0.95 0.33
C THR A 67 21.22 0.30 -0.74
N TRP A 68 21.88 -0.80 -0.38
CA TRP A 68 22.67 -1.59 -1.32
C TRP A 68 21.75 -2.51 -2.15
N PRO A 69 22.17 -2.91 -3.38
CA PRO A 69 21.35 -3.78 -4.25
C PRO A 69 20.99 -5.13 -3.64
N ASN A 70 21.81 -5.63 -2.72
CA ASN A 70 21.58 -6.91 -2.05
C ASN A 70 20.78 -6.80 -0.76
N GLU A 71 20.43 -5.59 -0.32
CA GLU A 71 19.60 -5.36 0.86
C GLU A 71 18.12 -5.42 0.53
N ILE A 72 17.29 -5.66 1.57
CA ILE A 72 15.85 -5.78 1.46
C ILE A 72 15.18 -4.61 2.19
N ILE A 73 14.11 -4.08 1.60
CA ILE A 73 13.23 -3.09 2.22
C ILE A 73 11.88 -3.77 2.50
N ALA A 74 11.45 -3.81 3.75
CA ALA A 74 10.10 -4.23 4.09
C ALA A 74 9.12 -3.06 3.88
N SER A 75 7.95 -3.31 3.31
CA SER A 75 6.97 -2.26 3.03
C SER A 75 5.54 -2.79 3.01
N ASP A 76 4.60 -1.91 3.30
CA ASP A 76 3.17 -2.11 3.03
C ASP A 76 2.84 -2.08 1.52
N MET A 77 3.76 -1.55 0.70
CA MET A 77 3.65 -1.51 -0.76
C MET A 77 4.94 -2.04 -1.43
N PRO A 78 5.28 -3.32 -1.25
CA PRO A 78 6.56 -3.87 -1.72
C PRO A 78 6.71 -3.83 -3.23
N TRP A 79 5.62 -3.96 -3.99
CA TRP A 79 5.66 -3.83 -5.45
C TRP A 79 6.11 -2.44 -5.91
N ALA A 80 5.68 -1.39 -5.21
CA ALA A 80 6.05 -0.02 -5.56
C ALA A 80 7.53 0.23 -5.24
N VAL A 81 8.01 -0.25 -4.10
CA VAL A 81 9.43 -0.20 -3.75
C VAL A 81 10.25 -0.97 -4.78
N GLY A 82 9.89 -2.22 -5.09
CA GLY A 82 10.59 -3.04 -6.07
C GLY A 82 10.66 -2.39 -7.45
N TRP A 83 9.55 -1.80 -7.90
CA TRP A 83 9.45 -1.21 -9.23
C TRP A 83 10.22 0.12 -9.37
N TYR A 84 10.08 1.03 -8.38
CA TYR A 84 10.62 2.39 -8.52
C TYR A 84 12.03 2.56 -7.94
N SER A 85 12.42 1.75 -6.95
CA SER A 85 13.77 1.83 -6.37
C SER A 85 14.73 0.76 -6.90
N ASP A 86 14.24 -0.20 -7.68
CA ASP A 86 15.02 -1.35 -8.13
C ASP A 86 15.70 -2.05 -6.94
N ARG A 87 14.95 -2.27 -5.86
CA ARG A 87 15.42 -2.92 -4.64
C ARG A 87 14.55 -4.11 -4.31
N ARG A 88 15.16 -5.12 -3.73
CA ARG A 88 14.42 -6.26 -3.19
C ARG A 88 13.49 -5.75 -2.10
N SER A 89 12.23 -6.15 -2.17
CA SER A 89 11.24 -5.71 -1.20
C SER A 89 10.44 -6.90 -0.65
N LEU A 90 10.04 -6.76 0.61
CA LEU A 90 9.30 -7.75 1.36
C LEU A 90 7.99 -7.13 1.82
N TRP A 91 6.91 -7.92 1.77
CA TRP A 91 5.65 -7.53 2.39
C TRP A 91 5.81 -7.51 3.92
N LEU A 92 5.25 -6.47 4.56
CA LEU A 92 5.24 -6.39 6.02
C LEU A 92 4.50 -7.59 6.62
N PRO A 93 5.13 -8.37 7.51
CA PRO A 93 4.41 -9.43 8.21
C PRO A 93 3.38 -8.84 9.17
N ALA A 94 2.33 -9.59 9.49
CA ALA A 94 1.28 -9.15 10.40
C ALA A 94 1.82 -8.81 11.80
N LYS A 95 2.82 -9.55 12.27
CA LYS A 95 3.44 -9.35 13.59
C LYS A 95 4.81 -8.70 13.46
N LEU A 96 5.05 -7.67 14.27
CA LEU A 96 6.35 -7.00 14.36
C LEU A 96 7.47 -7.98 14.80
N LYS A 97 7.17 -8.90 15.71
CA LYS A 97 8.09 -9.94 16.14
C LYS A 97 8.61 -10.79 14.98
N THR A 98 7.76 -11.13 14.03
CA THR A 98 8.16 -11.89 12.85
C THR A 98 9.14 -11.12 11.98
N LEU A 99 8.99 -9.80 11.86
CA LEU A 99 9.97 -8.98 11.16
C LEU A 99 11.32 -8.95 11.90
N THR A 100 11.31 -8.86 13.22
CA THR A 100 12.53 -8.90 14.04
C THR A 100 13.25 -10.26 13.88
N GLU A 101 12.50 -11.36 13.85
CA GLU A 101 13.05 -12.69 13.57
C GLU A 101 13.67 -12.76 12.14
N TYR A 102 13.02 -12.18 11.14
CA TYR A 102 13.57 -12.11 9.78
C TYR A 102 14.85 -11.27 9.72
N TYR A 103 14.91 -10.20 10.49
CA TYR A 103 16.09 -9.34 10.59
C TYR A 103 17.25 -10.08 11.25
N ASP A 104 17.03 -10.70 12.40
CA ASP A 104 18.07 -11.37 13.21
C ASP A 104 18.62 -12.62 12.50
N LEU A 105 17.72 -13.41 11.90
CA LEU A 105 18.08 -14.68 11.26
C LEU A 105 18.49 -14.52 9.80
N GLN A 106 18.38 -13.32 9.23
CA GLN A 106 18.62 -13.05 7.80
C GLN A 106 17.94 -14.09 6.89
N THR A 107 16.69 -14.42 7.21
CA THR A 107 15.92 -15.53 6.62
C THR A 107 15.89 -15.54 5.09
N PHE A 108 16.05 -14.38 4.46
CA PHE A 108 16.03 -14.25 2.99
C PHE A 108 17.43 -14.21 2.36
N GLY A 109 18.48 -14.56 3.11
CA GLY A 109 19.88 -14.54 2.66
C GLY A 109 20.38 -13.12 2.34
N ALA A 110 19.73 -12.10 2.89
CA ALA A 110 20.10 -10.71 2.74
C ALA A 110 19.59 -9.89 3.93
N PRO A 111 20.31 -8.85 4.36
CA PRO A 111 19.92 -8.03 5.49
C PRO A 111 18.71 -7.14 5.13
N ILE A 112 17.80 -6.95 6.09
CA ILE A 112 16.73 -5.97 5.99
C ILE A 112 17.31 -4.60 6.35
N ALA A 113 17.41 -3.71 5.36
CA ALA A 113 18.00 -2.39 5.52
C ALA A 113 17.04 -1.36 6.09
N GLY A 114 15.76 -1.56 5.90
CA GLY A 114 14.75 -0.61 6.35
C GLY A 114 13.32 -1.08 6.17
N ILE A 115 12.43 -0.26 6.72
CA ILE A 115 10.97 -0.39 6.56
C ILE A 115 10.45 0.89 5.96
N TYR A 116 9.62 0.78 4.94
CA TYR A 116 8.91 1.90 4.34
C TYR A 116 7.41 1.77 4.58
N LEU A 117 6.86 2.73 5.31
CA LEU A 117 5.42 2.83 5.63
C LEU A 117 4.80 3.99 4.86
N THR A 118 3.73 3.71 4.13
CA THR A 118 2.96 4.71 3.39
C THR A 118 1.73 5.18 4.17
N PRO A 119 0.99 6.19 3.69
CA PRO A 119 -0.30 6.57 4.29
C PRO A 119 -1.31 5.43 4.40
N VAL A 120 -1.18 4.37 3.60
CA VAL A 120 -2.07 3.19 3.68
C VAL A 120 -1.99 2.54 5.05
N SER A 121 -0.78 2.40 5.61
CA SER A 121 -0.58 1.86 6.96
C SER A 121 -0.79 2.90 8.06
N ARG A 122 -0.83 4.19 7.71
CA ARG A 122 -0.97 5.32 8.66
C ARG A 122 -2.33 6.01 8.62
N ASP A 123 -3.28 5.53 7.82
CA ASP A 123 -4.63 6.09 7.79
C ASP A 123 -5.26 5.99 9.18
N LEU A 124 -5.72 7.14 9.71
CA LEU A 124 -6.35 7.21 11.03
C LEU A 124 -7.63 6.36 11.10
N GLY A 125 -8.36 6.21 10.01
CA GLY A 125 -9.47 5.28 9.92
C GLY A 125 -9.02 3.82 10.07
N PHE A 126 -7.85 3.52 9.56
CA PHE A 126 -7.21 2.21 9.65
C PHE A 126 -6.53 2.00 11.02
N ALA A 127 -6.00 3.05 11.65
CA ALA A 127 -5.40 2.97 12.97
C ALA A 127 -6.40 2.51 14.05
N SER A 128 -7.67 2.89 13.95
CA SER A 128 -8.72 2.37 14.84
C SER A 128 -8.97 0.87 14.65
N GLN A 129 -8.77 0.36 13.46
CA GLN A 129 -8.84 -1.08 13.15
C GLN A 129 -7.55 -1.80 13.52
N ILE A 130 -6.39 -1.17 13.31
CA ILE A 130 -5.09 -1.71 13.71
C ILE A 130 -5.03 -1.92 15.21
N SER A 131 -5.50 -0.98 16.02
CA SER A 131 -5.44 -1.08 17.49
C SER A 131 -6.12 -2.33 18.05
N ASN A 132 -7.11 -2.86 17.34
CA ASN A 132 -7.88 -4.04 17.72
C ASN A 132 -7.66 -5.25 16.79
N GLY A 133 -6.83 -5.09 15.74
CA GLY A 133 -6.65 -6.07 14.69
C GLY A 133 -5.35 -6.87 14.78
N GLU A 134 -5.09 -7.63 13.73
CA GLU A 134 -3.91 -8.48 13.59
C GLU A 134 -2.60 -7.66 13.54
N TYR A 135 -2.66 -6.42 13.06
CA TYR A 135 -1.52 -5.50 12.91
C TYR A 135 -1.29 -4.58 14.13
N LYS A 136 -1.93 -4.84 15.27
CA LYS A 136 -1.80 -4.02 16.49
C LYS A 136 -0.35 -3.80 16.95
N ASP A 137 0.52 -4.79 16.70
CA ASP A 137 1.93 -4.74 17.09
C ASP A 137 2.72 -3.66 16.33
N TRP A 138 2.20 -3.19 15.19
CA TRP A 138 2.79 -2.12 14.38
C TRP A 138 2.42 -0.72 14.85
N LEU A 139 1.42 -0.60 15.73
CA LEU A 139 0.92 0.70 16.20
C LEU A 139 2.02 1.60 16.80
N PRO A 140 2.99 1.10 17.61
CA PRO A 140 4.06 1.93 18.16
C PRO A 140 5.01 2.52 17.10
N LEU A 141 5.13 1.89 15.95
CA LEU A 141 5.93 2.40 14.84
C LEU A 141 5.14 3.36 13.95
N ILE A 142 3.83 3.16 13.83
CA ILE A 142 2.92 4.03 13.07
C ILE A 142 2.67 5.34 13.80
N LEU A 143 2.47 5.26 15.11
CA LEU A 143 2.45 6.40 16.04
C LEU A 143 3.78 6.43 16.77
N PRO A 144 4.80 7.17 16.29
CA PRO A 144 6.16 7.01 16.75
C PRO A 144 6.27 7.20 18.27
N ASP A 145 6.30 6.09 18.99
CA ASP A 145 6.64 6.07 20.41
C ASP A 145 8.16 5.88 20.52
N LEU A 146 8.84 6.93 21.00
CA LEU A 146 10.29 6.93 21.16
C LEU A 146 10.79 5.77 22.02
N LYS A 147 10.01 5.34 23.03
CA LYS A 147 10.37 4.22 23.90
C LYS A 147 10.31 2.87 23.17
N ALA A 148 9.35 2.71 22.25
CA ALA A 148 9.25 1.49 21.44
C ALA A 148 10.40 1.39 20.44
N LEU A 149 10.95 2.53 20.00
CA LEU A 149 12.05 2.59 19.05
C LEU A 149 13.41 2.27 19.68
N GLU A 150 13.60 2.48 20.98
CA GLU A 150 14.89 2.24 21.65
C GLU A 150 15.39 0.80 21.49
N HIS A 151 14.48 -0.16 21.52
CA HIS A 151 14.79 -1.59 21.43
C HIS A 151 14.60 -2.17 20.02
N PHE A 152 14.19 -1.33 19.07
CA PHE A 152 13.94 -1.78 17.72
C PHE A 152 15.20 -1.69 16.86
N PRO A 153 15.56 -2.74 16.09
CA PRO A 153 16.79 -2.75 15.32
C PRO A 153 16.86 -1.65 14.24
N LEU A 154 15.71 -1.26 13.70
CA LEU A 154 15.58 -0.20 12.68
C LEU A 154 15.07 1.09 13.32
N ARG A 155 15.84 1.63 14.26
CA ARG A 155 15.40 2.75 15.12
C ARG A 155 15.54 4.15 14.51
N HIS A 156 16.32 4.29 13.43
CA HIS A 156 16.46 5.59 12.76
C HIS A 156 15.29 5.81 11.83
N VAL A 157 14.60 6.93 11.96
CA VAL A 157 13.40 7.25 11.20
C VAL A 157 13.55 8.58 10.48
N VAL A 158 13.09 8.63 9.23
CA VAL A 158 12.97 9.86 8.45
C VAL A 158 11.60 9.94 7.80
N GLY A 159 11.02 11.12 7.85
CA GLY A 159 9.81 11.44 7.12
C GLY A 159 10.11 11.66 5.63
N VAL A 160 9.41 10.96 4.78
CA VAL A 160 9.47 11.08 3.32
C VAL A 160 8.15 11.69 2.84
N ALA A 161 8.15 12.39 1.71
CA ALA A 161 6.96 13.02 1.16
C ALA A 161 6.25 13.95 2.17
N ASN A 162 6.98 14.94 2.68
CA ASN A 162 6.48 15.89 3.68
C ASN A 162 5.95 15.21 4.96
N GLY A 163 6.57 14.11 5.38
CA GLY A 163 6.19 13.36 6.57
C GLY A 163 4.96 12.46 6.42
N GLN A 164 4.39 12.36 5.22
CA GLN A 164 3.28 11.44 4.95
C GLN A 164 3.70 9.98 4.98
N CYS A 165 4.93 9.70 4.58
CA CYS A 165 5.53 8.37 4.62
C CYS A 165 6.67 8.33 5.64
N LEU A 166 6.96 7.17 6.19
CA LEU A 166 8.07 6.96 7.11
C LEU A 166 9.02 5.92 6.55
N PHE A 167 10.32 6.21 6.65
CA PHE A 167 11.36 5.24 6.38
C PHE A 167 12.18 4.99 7.65
N PHE A 168 12.23 3.74 8.10
CA PHE A 168 13.00 3.29 9.25
C PHE A 168 14.26 2.56 8.76
N SER A 169 15.38 2.72 9.45
CA SER A 169 16.62 2.05 9.10
C SER A 169 17.48 1.75 10.33
N ASP A 170 18.44 0.87 10.15
CA ASP A 170 19.48 0.52 11.12
C ASP A 170 20.42 1.69 11.45
N ARG A 171 20.59 2.61 10.51
CA ARG A 171 21.45 3.80 10.58
C ARG A 171 20.87 4.96 9.78
N PRO A 172 21.31 6.22 9.99
CA PRO A 172 20.84 7.37 9.24
C PRO A 172 21.39 7.36 7.80
N ARG A 173 20.78 6.58 6.92
CA ARG A 173 21.23 6.32 5.54
C ARG A 173 21.01 7.48 4.58
N TRP A 174 20.17 8.45 4.99
CA TRP A 174 19.84 9.67 4.23
C TRP A 174 20.84 10.80 4.46
N GLU A 175 21.70 10.70 5.47
CA GLU A 175 22.79 11.64 5.66
C GLU A 175 23.84 11.36 4.59
N ALA A 176 24.14 12.38 3.78
CA ALA A 176 25.13 12.24 2.71
C ALA A 176 26.44 11.70 3.28
N LYS A 177 27.00 10.70 2.61
CA LYS A 177 28.41 10.33 2.85
C LYS A 177 29.25 11.55 2.49
N GLN A 178 29.65 12.32 3.51
CA GLN A 178 30.74 13.29 3.37
C GLN A 178 32.02 12.58 2.98
#